data_316b2988e52a438b092968855c805a98
#
_entry.id   316b2988e52a438b092968855c805a98
#
_cell.length_a   1.000
_cell.length_b   1.000
_cell.length_c   1.000
_cell.angle_alpha   90.00
_cell.angle_beta   90.00
_cell.angle_gamma   90.00
#
_symmetry.space_group_name_H-M   'P 1'
#
loop_
_entity.id
_entity.type
_entity.pdbx_description
1 polymer ?
#
loop_
_entity_poly.entity_id
_entity_poly.type
_entity_poly.pdbx_seq_one_letter_code
_entity_poly.pdbx_strand_id
1 'polypeptide(L)'
;MIKFYYKNDVKKADDFPSKVKVDGEGELDFQYYLYGIAEMPSDWPEDALKAQAIAARTYAYRYVKAGKSICTNQNCQVFLKSKANNPPERWEKAVDDTKGKIIGGDTHAMYSSTTGGYIDDGVGWDVSGSWPKDAYEKKAGSPWFYWAWWTKGTRFDSDSCGRSSPWLNEKEMADILNAWVVWRKGSNDDDKHITPVTTSCWGGDPYSVDEMAEKADKYGGKYSKVSDVDVDIGNNGRTTKITFKTDKGDVSIDGSEFQTVFNLRAPGYIAIKSRLYELKRE
;
A
#
# COMPACT_ATOMS: atom_id res chain seq x y z
N MET A 1 8.69 9.65 -17.53
CA MET A 1 7.92 9.13 -18.69
C MET A 1 7.73 7.63 -18.47
N ILE A 2 6.57 7.22 -17.98
CA ILE A 2 6.25 5.80 -17.78
C ILE A 2 5.90 5.25 -19.16
N LYS A 3 6.82 4.51 -19.78
CA LYS A 3 6.50 3.73 -20.97
C LYS A 3 5.82 2.44 -20.51
N PHE A 4 4.51 2.36 -20.68
CA PHE A 4 3.81 1.09 -20.57
C PHE A 4 4.29 0.15 -21.68
N TYR A 5 4.97 -0.93 -21.29
CA TYR A 5 5.48 -1.94 -22.21
C TYR A 5 4.42 -2.91 -22.76
N TYR A 6 3.14 -2.56 -22.69
CA TYR A 6 2.02 -3.38 -23.16
C TYR A 6 1.49 -2.96 -24.52
N LYS A 7 2.38 -2.57 -25.44
CA LYS A 7 1.97 -2.13 -26.78
C LYS A 7 1.20 -3.21 -27.56
N ASN A 8 1.36 -4.48 -27.19
CA ASN A 8 0.72 -5.61 -27.87
C ASN A 8 -0.48 -6.19 -27.08
N ASP A 9 -0.66 -5.80 -25.82
CA ASP A 9 -1.70 -6.40 -24.96
C ASP A 9 -2.97 -5.55 -24.83
N VAL A 10 -2.92 -4.27 -25.19
CA VAL A 10 -4.12 -3.41 -25.27
C VAL A 10 -4.74 -3.53 -26.64
N LYS A 11 -5.96 -4.03 -26.70
CA LYS A 11 -6.72 -4.18 -27.93
C LYS A 11 -8.07 -3.49 -27.84
N LYS A 12 -8.65 -3.17 -29.00
CA LYS A 12 -10.04 -2.80 -29.10
C LYS A 12 -10.87 -4.09 -29.15
N ALA A 13 -11.86 -4.22 -28.30
CA ALA A 13 -12.79 -5.34 -28.36
C ALA A 13 -13.76 -5.13 -29.52
N ASP A 14 -13.88 -6.12 -30.41
CA ASP A 14 -14.72 -6.00 -31.61
C ASP A 14 -16.21 -5.90 -31.25
N ASP A 15 -16.65 -6.65 -30.20
CA ASP A 15 -18.02 -6.63 -29.68
C ASP A 15 -18.05 -6.15 -28.24
N PHE A 16 -17.70 -4.89 -28.02
CA PHE A 16 -17.70 -4.32 -26.68
C PHE A 16 -19.14 -4.08 -26.19
N PRO A 17 -19.53 -4.57 -25.01
CA PRO A 17 -20.90 -4.41 -24.51
C PRO A 17 -21.24 -2.94 -24.27
N SER A 18 -22.45 -2.54 -24.66
CA SER A 18 -22.93 -1.19 -24.43
C SER A 18 -23.40 -0.94 -23.00
N LYS A 19 -23.64 -2.01 -22.22
CA LYS A 19 -24.22 -1.93 -20.88
C LYS A 19 -23.49 -2.80 -19.86
N VAL A 20 -23.59 -2.39 -18.59
CA VAL A 20 -23.08 -3.10 -17.42
C VAL A 20 -24.14 -3.10 -16.32
N LYS A 21 -24.32 -4.25 -15.64
CA LYS A 21 -25.18 -4.35 -14.46
C LYS A 21 -24.40 -3.89 -13.22
N VAL A 22 -24.96 -2.95 -12.48
CA VAL A 22 -24.33 -2.32 -11.31
C VAL A 22 -25.24 -2.50 -10.10
N ASP A 23 -24.71 -3.00 -9.01
CA ASP A 23 -25.48 -3.25 -7.79
C ASP A 23 -26.07 -1.94 -7.25
N GLY A 24 -27.38 -1.98 -6.99
CA GLY A 24 -28.12 -0.81 -6.50
C GLY A 24 -28.47 0.25 -7.55
N GLU A 25 -27.87 0.20 -8.75
CA GLU A 25 -28.09 1.17 -9.83
C GLU A 25 -28.80 0.58 -11.06
N GLY A 26 -28.87 -0.77 -11.14
CA GLY A 26 -29.44 -1.46 -12.27
C GLY A 26 -28.50 -1.57 -13.47
N GLU A 27 -29.07 -1.52 -14.69
CA GLU A 27 -28.32 -1.63 -15.93
C GLU A 27 -27.97 -0.23 -16.46
N LEU A 28 -26.69 0.09 -16.49
CA LEU A 28 -26.16 1.39 -16.92
C LEU A 28 -25.49 1.28 -18.28
N ASP A 29 -25.46 2.39 -19.04
CA ASP A 29 -24.54 2.53 -20.18
C ASP A 29 -23.09 2.34 -19.68
N PHE A 30 -22.29 1.60 -20.44
CA PHE A 30 -20.96 1.22 -19.99
C PHE A 30 -20.01 2.42 -19.92
N GLN A 31 -20.14 3.36 -20.85
CA GLN A 31 -19.32 4.58 -20.87
C GLN A 31 -19.70 5.48 -19.68
N TYR A 32 -21.01 5.65 -19.44
CA TYR A 32 -21.51 6.37 -18.27
C TYR A 32 -21.01 5.76 -16.95
N TYR A 33 -21.01 4.44 -16.84
CA TYR A 33 -20.43 3.76 -15.67
C TYR A 33 -18.96 4.13 -15.48
N LEU A 34 -18.15 4.15 -16.54
CA LEU A 34 -16.73 4.50 -16.44
C LEU A 34 -16.51 5.96 -16.03
N TYR A 35 -17.38 6.88 -16.42
CA TYR A 35 -17.30 8.27 -15.95
C TYR A 35 -17.43 8.37 -14.43
N GLY A 36 -18.19 7.47 -13.80
CA GLY A 36 -18.40 7.40 -12.35
C GLY A 36 -17.31 6.72 -11.55
N ILE A 37 -16.31 6.11 -12.19
CA ILE A 37 -15.21 5.44 -11.46
C ILE A 37 -14.37 6.46 -10.71
N ALA A 38 -14.24 6.26 -9.39
CA ALA A 38 -13.63 7.20 -8.46
C ALA A 38 -12.43 6.58 -7.70
N GLU A 39 -11.51 5.97 -8.45
CA GLU A 39 -10.36 5.27 -7.90
C GLU A 39 -9.06 6.09 -7.93
N MET A 40 -9.07 7.18 -8.68
CA MET A 40 -7.89 8.00 -8.92
C MET A 40 -8.26 9.49 -8.94
N PRO A 41 -7.41 10.38 -8.39
CA PRO A 41 -7.59 11.81 -8.54
C PRO A 41 -7.59 12.22 -10.02
N SER A 42 -8.55 13.06 -10.41
CA SER A 42 -8.75 13.43 -11.83
C SER A 42 -7.75 14.47 -12.36
N ASP A 43 -6.89 15.00 -11.50
CA ASP A 43 -5.80 15.93 -11.83
C ASP A 43 -4.46 15.23 -12.12
N TRP A 44 -4.41 13.91 -12.02
CA TRP A 44 -3.22 13.13 -12.35
C TRP A 44 -2.85 13.22 -13.84
N PRO A 45 -1.61 12.84 -14.23
CA PRO A 45 -1.17 12.86 -15.62
C PRO A 45 -2.14 12.10 -16.55
N GLU A 46 -2.34 12.63 -17.77
CA GLU A 46 -3.29 12.08 -18.75
C GLU A 46 -3.05 10.60 -19.05
N ASP A 47 -1.81 10.18 -19.18
CA ASP A 47 -1.46 8.77 -19.46
C ASP A 47 -1.85 7.86 -18.28
N ALA A 48 -1.75 8.33 -17.03
CA ALA A 48 -2.20 7.59 -15.86
C ALA A 48 -3.73 7.46 -15.84
N LEU A 49 -4.46 8.53 -16.16
CA LEU A 49 -5.92 8.50 -16.29
C LEU A 49 -6.37 7.55 -17.40
N LYS A 50 -5.71 7.55 -18.55
CA LYS A 50 -5.99 6.62 -19.66
C LYS A 50 -5.71 5.16 -19.25
N ALA A 51 -4.61 4.92 -18.57
CA ALA A 51 -4.29 3.57 -18.07
C ALA A 51 -5.36 3.08 -17.07
N GLN A 52 -5.79 3.93 -16.14
CA GLN A 52 -6.87 3.63 -15.20
C GLN A 52 -8.20 3.35 -15.92
N ALA A 53 -8.53 4.13 -16.93
CA ALA A 53 -9.75 3.93 -17.71
C ALA A 53 -9.77 2.58 -18.45
N ILE A 54 -8.61 2.18 -19.03
CA ILE A 54 -8.45 0.87 -19.67
C ILE A 54 -8.54 -0.27 -18.64
N ALA A 55 -7.88 -0.13 -17.49
CA ALA A 55 -7.92 -1.13 -16.43
C ALA A 55 -9.33 -1.30 -15.86
N ALA A 56 -10.01 -0.21 -15.53
CA ALA A 56 -11.37 -0.21 -15.00
C ALA A 56 -12.37 -0.82 -16.00
N ARG A 57 -12.22 -0.48 -17.29
CA ARG A 57 -13.03 -1.08 -18.36
C ARG A 57 -12.80 -2.56 -18.49
N THR A 58 -11.56 -3.01 -18.42
CA THR A 58 -11.21 -4.44 -18.50
C THR A 58 -11.78 -5.21 -17.33
N TYR A 59 -11.68 -4.65 -16.12
CA TYR A 59 -12.24 -5.22 -14.90
C TYR A 59 -13.76 -5.40 -15.02
N ALA A 60 -14.49 -4.32 -15.37
CA ALA A 60 -15.95 -4.38 -15.53
C ALA A 60 -16.39 -5.29 -16.68
N TYR A 61 -15.62 -5.34 -17.76
CA TYR A 61 -15.90 -6.24 -18.90
C TYR A 61 -15.96 -7.72 -18.50
N ARG A 62 -15.14 -8.17 -17.54
CA ARG A 62 -15.23 -9.54 -17.01
C ARG A 62 -16.55 -9.82 -16.32
N TYR A 63 -17.08 -8.88 -15.55
CA TYR A 63 -18.38 -9.03 -14.92
C TYR A 63 -19.50 -9.20 -15.96
N VAL A 64 -19.46 -8.38 -17.01
CA VAL A 64 -20.45 -8.48 -18.11
C VAL A 64 -20.31 -9.82 -18.83
N LYS A 65 -19.10 -10.25 -19.16
CA LYS A 65 -18.87 -11.59 -19.77
C LYS A 65 -19.38 -12.73 -18.90
N ALA A 66 -19.25 -12.59 -17.58
CA ALA A 66 -19.72 -13.58 -16.63
C ALA A 66 -21.23 -13.48 -16.32
N GLY A 67 -21.96 -12.53 -16.91
CA GLY A 67 -23.37 -12.28 -16.64
C GLY A 67 -23.66 -11.79 -15.22
N LYS A 68 -22.64 -11.25 -14.53
CA LYS A 68 -22.72 -10.79 -13.14
C LYS A 68 -22.87 -9.28 -13.04
N SER A 69 -23.48 -8.82 -11.96
CA SER A 69 -23.45 -7.40 -11.59
C SER A 69 -22.15 -7.06 -10.85
N ILE A 70 -21.71 -5.79 -10.96
CA ILE A 70 -20.52 -5.26 -10.31
C ILE A 70 -20.92 -4.40 -9.12
N CYS A 71 -20.25 -4.57 -8.00
CA CYS A 71 -20.48 -3.74 -6.82
C CYS A 71 -19.86 -2.33 -6.97
N THR A 72 -20.34 -1.37 -6.15
CA THR A 72 -19.98 0.05 -6.27
C THR A 72 -18.97 0.55 -5.25
N ASN A 73 -18.35 -0.36 -4.53
CA ASN A 73 -17.42 -0.07 -3.44
C ASN A 73 -16.02 -0.67 -3.71
N GLN A 74 -15.10 -0.49 -2.76
CA GLN A 74 -13.71 -0.93 -2.85
C GLN A 74 -13.50 -2.45 -3.04
N ASN A 75 -14.54 -3.27 -2.84
CA ASN A 75 -14.46 -4.72 -3.13
C ASN A 75 -14.52 -5.03 -4.63
N CYS A 76 -15.02 -4.09 -5.43
CA CYS A 76 -15.00 -4.13 -6.90
C CYS A 76 -14.30 -2.88 -7.43
N GLN A 77 -15.09 -1.85 -7.70
CA GLN A 77 -14.64 -0.53 -8.14
C GLN A 77 -15.54 0.54 -7.51
N VAL A 78 -14.95 1.58 -6.93
CA VAL A 78 -15.72 2.68 -6.38
C VAL A 78 -16.41 3.43 -7.51
N PHE A 79 -17.74 3.34 -7.55
CA PHE A 79 -18.59 4.06 -8.48
C PHE A 79 -19.38 5.15 -7.75
N LEU A 80 -19.30 6.36 -8.25
CA LEU A 80 -20.07 7.51 -7.74
C LEU A 80 -20.98 8.06 -8.85
N LYS A 81 -22.28 7.96 -8.65
CA LYS A 81 -23.28 8.48 -9.58
C LYS A 81 -23.17 9.99 -9.78
N SER A 82 -22.80 10.72 -8.73
CA SER A 82 -22.54 12.16 -8.83
C SER A 82 -21.39 12.49 -9.78
N LYS A 83 -20.32 11.68 -9.76
CA LYS A 83 -19.21 11.82 -10.69
C LYS A 83 -19.60 11.40 -12.11
N ALA A 84 -20.41 10.36 -12.27
CA ALA A 84 -20.91 9.94 -13.58
C ALA A 84 -21.78 11.01 -14.25
N ASN A 85 -22.60 11.72 -13.46
CA ASN A 85 -23.46 12.80 -13.94
C ASN A 85 -22.70 14.09 -14.29
N ASN A 86 -21.55 14.31 -13.69
CA ASN A 86 -20.71 15.48 -13.91
C ASN A 86 -19.22 15.09 -13.81
N PRO A 87 -18.71 14.35 -14.79
CA PRO A 87 -17.33 13.86 -14.74
C PRO A 87 -16.35 15.04 -14.89
N PRO A 88 -15.23 15.04 -14.13
CA PRO A 88 -14.16 15.99 -14.40
C PRO A 88 -13.64 15.85 -15.83
N GLU A 89 -13.48 16.96 -16.54
CA GLU A 89 -13.15 17.04 -17.97
C GLU A 89 -11.96 16.12 -18.37
N ARG A 90 -10.90 16.16 -17.57
CA ARG A 90 -9.70 15.32 -17.84
C ARG A 90 -9.98 13.83 -17.73
N TRP A 91 -10.83 13.44 -16.77
CA TRP A 91 -11.23 12.05 -16.62
C TRP A 91 -12.16 11.60 -17.75
N GLU A 92 -13.16 12.40 -18.07
CA GLU A 92 -14.07 12.15 -19.18
C GLU A 92 -13.29 11.96 -20.48
N LYS A 93 -12.38 12.91 -20.79
CA LYS A 93 -11.49 12.82 -21.96
C LYS A 93 -10.67 11.52 -21.96
N ALA A 94 -10.10 11.11 -20.83
CA ALA A 94 -9.30 9.88 -20.74
C ALA A 94 -10.15 8.62 -21.01
N VAL A 95 -11.38 8.59 -20.51
CA VAL A 95 -12.34 7.51 -20.74
C VAL A 95 -12.73 7.46 -22.23
N ASP A 96 -12.97 8.60 -22.85
CA ASP A 96 -13.36 8.72 -24.28
C ASP A 96 -12.22 8.37 -25.23
N ASP A 97 -11.02 8.88 -24.99
CA ASP A 97 -9.82 8.61 -25.80
C ASP A 97 -9.45 7.10 -25.79
N THR A 98 -9.93 6.40 -24.77
CA THR A 98 -9.67 4.96 -24.62
C THR A 98 -10.89 4.08 -24.88
N LYS A 99 -11.95 4.63 -25.46
CA LYS A 99 -13.22 3.93 -25.71
C LYS A 99 -12.99 2.58 -26.41
N GLY A 100 -13.55 1.51 -25.84
CA GLY A 100 -13.45 0.15 -26.35
C GLY A 100 -12.09 -0.52 -26.13
N LYS A 101 -11.09 0.17 -25.62
CA LYS A 101 -9.78 -0.44 -25.33
C LYS A 101 -9.81 -1.21 -24.03
N ILE A 102 -9.34 -2.46 -24.10
CA ILE A 102 -9.18 -3.37 -22.94
C ILE A 102 -7.80 -4.02 -22.99
N ILE A 103 -7.34 -4.51 -21.84
CA ILE A 103 -6.18 -5.39 -21.77
C ILE A 103 -6.59 -6.75 -22.37
N GLY A 104 -5.73 -7.33 -23.22
CA GLY A 104 -6.02 -8.56 -23.94
C GLY A 104 -6.09 -9.80 -23.04
N GLY A 105 -6.67 -10.89 -23.60
CA GLY A 105 -6.81 -12.15 -22.89
C GLY A 105 -7.90 -12.14 -21.81
N ASP A 106 -7.86 -13.11 -20.91
CA ASP A 106 -8.73 -13.17 -19.73
C ASP A 106 -8.11 -12.45 -18.52
N THR A 107 -7.49 -11.30 -18.78
CA THR A 107 -6.79 -10.52 -17.77
C THR A 107 -7.75 -10.04 -16.69
N HIS A 108 -7.43 -10.37 -15.45
CA HIS A 108 -8.04 -9.74 -14.29
C HIS A 108 -7.28 -8.44 -14.00
N ALA A 109 -7.75 -7.34 -14.57
CA ALA A 109 -7.10 -6.04 -14.45
C ALA A 109 -7.31 -5.49 -13.04
N MET A 110 -6.44 -5.89 -12.13
CA MET A 110 -6.40 -5.38 -10.77
C MET A 110 -5.51 -4.14 -10.69
N TYR A 111 -5.83 -3.25 -9.76
CA TYR A 111 -5.04 -2.05 -9.51
C TYR A 111 -5.14 -1.66 -8.03
N SER A 112 -4.17 -0.91 -7.56
CA SER A 112 -4.17 -0.38 -6.20
C SER A 112 -3.59 1.03 -6.17
N SER A 113 -3.94 1.80 -5.14
CA SER A 113 -3.41 3.16 -4.96
C SER A 113 -1.92 3.18 -4.63
N THR A 114 -1.41 2.08 -4.08
CA THR A 114 -0.05 2.02 -3.56
C THR A 114 0.48 0.60 -3.60
N THR A 115 1.50 0.36 -4.39
CA THR A 115 2.15 -0.95 -4.51
C THR A 115 3.57 -0.98 -3.94
N GLY A 116 4.15 0.18 -3.65
CA GLY A 116 5.56 0.29 -3.28
C GLY A 116 6.53 -0.11 -4.40
N GLY A 117 6.07 -0.06 -5.65
CA GLY A 117 6.89 -0.40 -6.82
C GLY A 117 6.90 -1.88 -7.21
N TYR A 118 6.26 -2.74 -6.44
CA TYR A 118 6.18 -4.17 -6.72
C TYR A 118 4.84 -4.76 -6.32
N ILE A 119 4.33 -5.68 -7.12
CA ILE A 119 3.16 -6.50 -6.82
C ILE A 119 3.59 -7.95 -6.85
N ASP A 120 3.40 -8.67 -5.77
CA ASP A 120 3.67 -10.10 -5.71
C ASP A 120 2.35 -10.91 -5.60
N ASP A 121 2.47 -12.21 -5.70
CA ASP A 121 1.36 -13.16 -5.59
C ASP A 121 0.80 -13.28 -4.16
N GLY A 122 1.44 -12.67 -3.17
CA GLY A 122 1.05 -12.74 -1.76
C GLY A 122 0.09 -11.63 -1.30
N VAL A 123 -0.47 -10.82 -2.18
CA VAL A 123 -1.38 -9.72 -1.80
C VAL A 123 -2.83 -10.15 -1.57
N GLY A 124 -3.12 -11.45 -1.60
CA GLY A 124 -4.45 -11.99 -1.32
C GLY A 124 -5.45 -11.82 -2.47
N TRP A 125 -5.00 -11.39 -3.63
CA TRP A 125 -5.78 -11.41 -4.84
C TRP A 125 -5.62 -12.76 -5.54
N ASP A 126 -6.67 -13.25 -6.17
CA ASP A 126 -6.60 -14.45 -7.00
C ASP A 126 -5.85 -14.13 -8.30
N VAL A 127 -4.54 -14.12 -8.22
CA VAL A 127 -3.62 -13.98 -9.33
C VAL A 127 -3.15 -15.36 -9.77
N SER A 128 -4.04 -16.15 -10.33
CA SER A 128 -3.67 -17.36 -11.04
C SER A 128 -2.93 -16.98 -12.32
N GLY A 129 -1.63 -16.91 -12.26
CA GLY A 129 -0.84 -16.59 -13.43
C GLY A 129 0.63 -16.31 -13.10
N SER A 130 1.45 -16.22 -14.11
CA SER A 130 2.87 -15.90 -13.95
C SER A 130 3.07 -14.41 -13.74
N TRP A 131 2.88 -13.95 -12.51
CA TRP A 131 3.44 -12.68 -12.11
C TRP A 131 4.95 -12.74 -12.20
N PRO A 132 5.62 -11.66 -12.58
CA PRO A 132 7.07 -11.65 -12.59
C PRO A 132 7.57 -11.95 -11.16
N LYS A 133 8.42 -12.94 -11.00
CA LYS A 133 9.08 -13.27 -9.72
C LYS A 133 10.02 -12.15 -9.27
N ASP A 134 10.44 -11.31 -10.20
CA ASP A 134 11.25 -10.13 -9.93
C ASP A 134 10.42 -8.87 -10.16
N ALA A 135 10.68 -7.89 -9.33
CA ALA A 135 10.08 -6.56 -9.45
C ALA A 135 10.34 -5.93 -10.81
N TYR A 136 9.36 -5.22 -11.35
CA TYR A 136 9.51 -4.52 -12.63
C TYR A 136 10.65 -3.52 -12.61
N GLU A 137 10.83 -2.81 -11.53
CA GLU A 137 11.88 -1.83 -11.35
C GLU A 137 13.26 -2.48 -11.39
N LYS A 138 13.40 -3.65 -10.77
CA LYS A 138 14.63 -4.45 -10.87
C LYS A 138 14.92 -4.88 -12.29
N LYS A 139 13.91 -5.35 -13.02
CA LYS A 139 14.04 -5.72 -14.44
C LYS A 139 14.37 -4.53 -15.32
N ALA A 140 13.83 -3.36 -15.01
CA ALA A 140 14.11 -2.11 -15.69
C ALA A 140 15.45 -1.47 -15.30
N GLY A 141 16.17 -2.05 -14.32
CA GLY A 141 17.40 -1.49 -13.79
C GLY A 141 17.20 -0.24 -12.95
N SER A 142 16.02 -0.08 -12.33
CA SER A 142 15.73 1.07 -11.49
C SER A 142 16.49 1.00 -10.16
N PRO A 143 17.28 2.03 -9.80
CA PRO A 143 18.01 2.05 -8.52
C PRO A 143 17.11 2.35 -7.31
N TRP A 144 15.88 2.78 -7.54
CA TRP A 144 14.98 3.27 -6.48
C TRP A 144 14.10 2.18 -5.86
N PHE A 145 14.11 1.00 -6.41
CA PHE A 145 13.19 -0.07 -6.05
C PHE A 145 13.29 -0.52 -4.58
N TYR A 146 14.48 -0.54 -4.01
CA TYR A 146 14.75 -1.12 -2.68
C TYR A 146 14.75 -0.11 -1.54
N TRP A 147 14.42 1.14 -1.80
CA TRP A 147 14.43 2.16 -0.77
C TRP A 147 13.19 2.09 0.13
N ALA A 148 13.40 2.29 1.41
CA ALA A 148 12.32 2.43 2.35
C ALA A 148 11.39 3.58 1.94
N TRP A 149 10.11 3.31 1.94
CA TRP A 149 9.12 4.28 1.59
C TRP A 149 8.05 4.38 2.67
N TRP A 150 7.80 5.59 3.15
CA TRP A 150 6.74 5.88 4.11
C TRP A 150 6.04 7.17 3.74
N THR A 151 4.80 7.30 4.18
CA THR A 151 4.05 8.53 4.02
C THR A 151 3.72 9.11 5.37
N LYS A 152 3.89 10.41 5.51
CA LYS A 152 3.41 11.17 6.64
C LYS A 152 1.90 11.31 6.51
N GLY A 153 1.15 10.97 7.54
CA GLY A 153 -0.29 11.21 7.54
C GLY A 153 -0.57 12.71 7.61
N THR A 154 -1.29 13.24 6.64
CA THR A 154 -1.56 14.70 6.52
C THR A 154 -2.25 15.29 7.74
N ARG A 155 -3.08 14.54 8.43
CA ARG A 155 -3.73 14.99 9.67
C ARG A 155 -2.78 15.17 10.86
N PHE A 156 -1.54 14.75 10.74
CA PHE A 156 -0.52 14.80 11.78
C PHE A 156 0.59 15.81 11.49
N ASP A 157 0.37 16.71 10.57
CA ASP A 157 1.32 17.75 10.15
C ASP A 157 1.34 18.98 11.07
N SER A 158 0.84 18.84 12.31
CA SER A 158 0.94 19.91 13.29
C SER A 158 2.21 19.79 14.12
N ASP A 159 2.77 20.91 14.55
CA ASP A 159 3.96 20.96 15.42
C ASP A 159 3.76 20.23 16.75
N SER A 160 2.50 20.07 17.17
CA SER A 160 2.16 19.39 18.43
C SER A 160 2.01 17.87 18.30
N CYS A 161 1.72 17.35 17.11
CA CYS A 161 1.34 15.95 16.89
C CYS A 161 2.13 15.26 15.81
N GLY A 162 2.49 15.99 14.76
CA GLY A 162 3.21 15.46 13.63
C GLY A 162 4.73 15.48 13.82
N ARG A 163 5.39 14.92 12.85
CA ARG A 163 6.84 15.00 12.71
C ARG A 163 7.15 15.62 11.35
N SER A 164 8.08 16.55 11.35
CA SER A 164 8.58 17.15 10.10
C SER A 164 9.47 16.20 9.30
N SER A 165 9.94 15.12 9.94
CA SER A 165 10.90 14.18 9.36
C SER A 165 10.56 12.74 9.74
N PRO A 166 10.77 11.78 8.82
CA PRO A 166 10.63 10.35 9.09
C PRO A 166 11.82 9.75 9.86
N TRP A 167 12.87 10.54 10.08
CA TRP A 167 14.09 10.06 10.74
C TRP A 167 13.82 9.74 12.20
N LEU A 168 14.33 8.58 12.65
CA LEU A 168 14.29 8.14 14.03
C LEU A 168 15.69 8.28 14.63
N ASN A 169 15.76 8.64 15.89
CA ASN A 169 16.99 8.57 16.65
C ASN A 169 17.19 7.18 17.27
N GLU A 170 18.38 6.92 17.82
CA GLU A 170 18.73 5.62 18.41
C GLU A 170 17.76 5.17 19.52
N LYS A 171 17.27 6.10 20.34
CA LYS A 171 16.33 5.80 21.44
C LYS A 171 14.94 5.43 20.91
N GLU A 172 14.48 6.13 19.89
CA GLU A 172 13.19 5.82 19.25
C GLU A 172 13.23 4.46 18.58
N MET A 173 14.35 4.10 17.93
CA MET A 173 14.51 2.78 17.36
C MET A 173 14.60 1.69 18.45
N ALA A 174 15.30 1.96 19.55
CA ALA A 174 15.36 1.04 20.69
C ALA A 174 13.98 0.83 21.34
N ASP A 175 13.17 1.88 21.44
CA ASP A 175 11.79 1.78 21.92
C ASP A 175 10.92 0.90 21.01
N ILE A 176 11.06 1.02 19.69
CA ILE A 176 10.37 0.14 18.74
C ILE A 176 10.80 -1.32 18.91
N LEU A 177 12.09 -1.59 19.13
CA LEU A 177 12.56 -2.94 19.39
C LEU A 177 12.03 -3.49 20.74
N ASN A 178 11.96 -2.66 21.77
CA ASN A 178 11.34 -3.03 23.03
C ASN A 178 9.85 -3.34 22.85
N ALA A 179 9.15 -2.54 22.08
CA ALA A 179 7.76 -2.78 21.72
C ALA A 179 7.57 -4.10 20.95
N TRP A 180 8.51 -4.45 20.05
CA TRP A 180 8.47 -5.74 19.37
C TRP A 180 8.62 -6.93 20.36
N VAL A 181 9.49 -6.83 21.35
CA VAL A 181 9.64 -7.87 22.39
C VAL A 181 8.33 -8.04 23.16
N VAL A 182 7.71 -6.93 23.56
CA VAL A 182 6.43 -6.93 24.30
C VAL A 182 5.30 -7.46 23.40
N TRP A 183 5.19 -7.01 22.17
CA TRP A 183 4.20 -7.50 21.20
C TRP A 183 4.30 -9.00 20.96
N ARG A 184 5.52 -9.53 20.90
CA ARG A 184 5.75 -10.95 20.60
C ARG A 184 5.57 -11.88 21.79
N LYS A 185 5.86 -11.41 23.00
CA LYS A 185 5.96 -12.25 24.21
C LYS A 185 5.06 -11.77 25.37
N GLY A 186 4.49 -10.59 25.24
CA GLY A 186 3.62 -10.01 26.24
C GLY A 186 2.21 -10.60 26.21
N SER A 187 1.33 -10.02 26.99
CA SER A 187 -0.08 -10.38 27.08
C SER A 187 -0.91 -9.53 26.11
N ASN A 188 -2.13 -9.97 25.81
CA ASN A 188 -3.10 -9.15 25.07
C ASN A 188 -3.42 -7.81 25.77
N ASP A 189 -3.14 -7.69 27.05
CA ASP A 189 -3.30 -6.43 27.78
C ASP A 189 -2.15 -5.48 27.47
N ASP A 190 -0.92 -5.99 27.36
CA ASP A 190 0.24 -5.20 26.96
C ASP A 190 0.09 -4.65 25.52
N ASP A 191 -0.55 -5.39 24.62
CA ASP A 191 -0.75 -4.97 23.22
C ASP A 191 -1.52 -3.64 23.10
N LYS A 192 -2.44 -3.37 23.98
CA LYS A 192 -3.23 -2.12 24.00
C LYS A 192 -2.37 -0.89 24.26
N HIS A 193 -1.20 -1.07 24.86
CA HIS A 193 -0.27 -0.02 25.23
C HIS A 193 0.86 0.17 24.18
N ILE A 194 0.85 -0.63 23.11
CA ILE A 194 1.80 -0.50 22.00
C ILE A 194 1.25 0.52 20.98
N THR A 195 1.25 1.79 21.37
CA THR A 195 0.86 2.93 20.53
C THR A 195 1.90 4.03 20.66
N PRO A 196 1.93 5.04 19.77
CA PRO A 196 2.86 6.16 19.92
C PRO A 196 2.68 6.90 21.24
N VAL A 197 3.78 7.29 21.87
CA VAL A 197 3.79 7.88 23.24
C VAL A 197 2.95 9.15 23.37
N THR A 198 2.72 9.88 22.29
CA THR A 198 1.98 11.15 22.33
C THR A 198 0.47 10.91 22.33
N THR A 199 -0.13 10.89 23.51
CA THR A 199 -1.57 10.63 23.69
C THR A 199 -2.47 11.82 23.35
N SER A 200 -2.00 13.04 23.53
CA SER A 200 -2.77 14.26 23.28
C SER A 200 -3.30 14.39 21.84
N CYS A 201 -2.70 13.65 20.91
CA CYS A 201 -2.99 13.73 19.48
C CYS A 201 -3.80 12.56 18.94
N TRP A 202 -3.56 11.36 19.50
CA TRP A 202 -4.14 10.12 18.95
C TRP A 202 -5.02 9.37 19.92
N GLY A 203 -5.02 9.75 21.17
CA GLY A 203 -5.66 8.97 22.23
C GLY A 203 -4.89 7.67 22.53
N GLY A 204 -5.53 6.80 23.28
CA GLY A 204 -4.91 5.56 23.73
C GLY A 204 -4.24 5.71 25.10
N ASP A 205 -3.59 4.65 25.54
CA ASP A 205 -2.89 4.56 26.83
C ASP A 205 -1.51 3.91 26.61
N PRO A 206 -0.57 4.60 25.90
CA PRO A 206 0.72 4.03 25.59
C PRO A 206 1.60 3.88 26.84
N TYR A 207 2.33 2.79 26.93
CA TYR A 207 3.49 2.77 27.81
C TYR A 207 4.44 3.89 27.43
N SER A 208 4.96 4.61 28.42
CA SER A 208 6.11 5.49 28.20
C SER A 208 7.31 4.69 27.67
N VAL A 209 8.34 5.37 27.18
CA VAL A 209 9.57 4.69 26.70
C VAL A 209 10.21 3.84 27.81
N ASP A 210 10.22 4.37 29.04
CA ASP A 210 10.79 3.66 30.19
C ASP A 210 9.94 2.44 30.59
N GLU A 211 8.62 2.59 30.66
CA GLU A 211 7.71 1.47 30.92
C GLU A 211 7.79 0.38 29.86
N MET A 212 7.88 0.76 28.58
CA MET A 212 8.06 -0.19 27.50
C MET A 212 9.36 -0.95 27.64
N ALA A 213 10.45 -0.28 28.01
CA ALA A 213 11.75 -0.91 28.26
C ALA A 213 11.71 -1.85 29.47
N GLU A 214 11.01 -1.48 30.56
CA GLU A 214 10.82 -2.32 31.74
C GLU A 214 9.96 -3.56 31.43
N LYS A 215 8.94 -3.39 30.61
CA LYS A 215 8.11 -4.52 30.14
C LYS A 215 8.94 -5.46 29.27
N ALA A 216 9.70 -4.94 28.32
CA ALA A 216 10.59 -5.73 27.50
C ALA A 216 11.65 -6.49 28.30
N ASP A 217 12.16 -5.91 29.38
CA ASP A 217 13.15 -6.53 30.27
C ASP A 217 12.66 -7.87 30.86
N LYS A 218 11.37 -7.94 31.22
CA LYS A 218 10.72 -9.15 31.74
C LYS A 218 10.73 -10.30 30.72
N TYR A 219 10.84 -9.97 29.44
CA TYR A 219 10.83 -10.92 28.33
C TYR A 219 12.22 -11.09 27.66
N GLY A 220 13.29 -10.58 28.30
CA GLY A 220 14.65 -10.65 27.78
C GLY A 220 15.04 -9.58 26.75
N GLY A 221 14.25 -8.51 26.68
CA GLY A 221 14.53 -7.31 25.88
C GLY A 221 15.28 -6.22 26.66
N LYS A 222 14.79 -4.97 26.61
CA LYS A 222 15.39 -3.77 27.17
C LYS A 222 16.61 -3.29 26.40
N TYR A 223 16.39 -3.06 25.13
CA TYR A 223 17.40 -2.40 24.30
C TYR A 223 17.44 -0.91 24.68
N SER A 224 18.65 -0.37 24.78
CA SER A 224 18.88 1.06 25.05
C SER A 224 19.54 1.76 23.88
N LYS A 225 20.18 1.00 23.01
CA LYS A 225 20.90 1.51 21.86
C LYS A 225 20.81 0.57 20.66
N VAL A 226 20.61 1.18 19.49
CA VAL A 226 20.75 0.51 18.19
C VAL A 226 21.88 1.19 17.44
N SER A 227 22.96 0.47 17.17
CA SER A 227 24.18 1.03 16.57
C SER A 227 24.28 0.82 15.08
N ASP A 228 23.55 -0.16 14.52
CA ASP A 228 23.58 -0.46 13.09
C ASP A 228 22.40 -1.34 12.70
N VAL A 229 22.17 -1.49 11.40
CA VAL A 229 21.09 -2.30 10.85
C VAL A 229 21.50 -2.91 9.51
N ASP A 230 21.22 -4.19 9.33
CA ASP A 230 21.30 -4.90 8.06
C ASP A 230 19.93 -5.40 7.65
N VAL A 231 19.62 -5.33 6.36
CA VAL A 231 18.33 -5.72 5.80
C VAL A 231 18.50 -6.78 4.72
N ASP A 232 17.87 -7.93 4.94
CA ASP A 232 17.78 -8.99 3.93
C ASP A 232 16.53 -8.76 3.07
N ILE A 233 16.75 -8.64 1.77
CA ILE A 233 15.70 -8.47 0.77
C ILE A 233 15.58 -9.75 -0.05
N GLY A 234 14.39 -10.31 -0.10
CA GLY A 234 14.09 -11.50 -0.88
C GLY A 234 14.11 -11.25 -2.39
N ASN A 235 14.11 -12.32 -3.18
CA ASN A 235 14.11 -12.24 -4.63
C ASN A 235 12.89 -11.50 -5.22
N ASN A 236 11.82 -11.42 -4.46
CA ASN A 236 10.61 -10.67 -4.80
C ASN A 236 10.65 -9.20 -4.34
N GLY A 237 11.79 -8.72 -3.86
CA GLY A 237 11.97 -7.34 -3.36
C GLY A 237 11.45 -7.08 -1.96
N ARG A 238 10.79 -8.04 -1.29
CA ARG A 238 10.30 -7.90 0.07
C ARG A 238 11.44 -7.88 1.07
N THR A 239 11.32 -7.04 2.07
CA THR A 239 12.13 -7.14 3.28
C THR A 239 11.73 -8.42 4.01
N THR A 240 12.67 -9.36 4.10
CA THR A 240 12.43 -10.67 4.71
C THR A 240 12.90 -10.72 6.15
N LYS A 241 14.04 -10.10 6.45
CA LYS A 241 14.62 -10.07 7.78
C LYS A 241 15.38 -8.77 7.99
N ILE A 242 15.38 -8.28 9.20
CA ILE A 242 16.17 -7.13 9.63
C ILE A 242 17.00 -7.56 10.82
N THR A 243 18.31 -7.29 10.77
CA THR A 243 19.24 -7.56 11.88
C THR A 243 19.73 -6.24 12.43
N PHE A 244 19.40 -5.96 13.67
CA PHE A 244 19.83 -4.78 14.42
C PHE A 244 21.02 -5.11 15.29
N LYS A 245 22.06 -4.27 15.26
CA LYS A 245 23.17 -4.31 16.22
C LYS A 245 22.80 -3.46 17.43
N THR A 246 22.65 -4.10 18.56
CA THR A 246 22.20 -3.46 19.79
C THR A 246 23.24 -3.54 20.91
N ASP A 247 22.97 -2.83 21.99
CA ASP A 247 23.76 -2.93 23.24
C ASP A 247 23.70 -4.31 23.91
N LYS A 248 22.81 -5.19 23.44
CA LYS A 248 22.70 -6.60 23.92
C LYS A 248 23.11 -7.64 22.86
N GLY A 249 23.81 -7.21 21.82
CA GLY A 249 24.17 -8.05 20.68
C GLY A 249 23.18 -7.92 19.53
N ASP A 250 23.33 -8.77 18.52
CA ASP A 250 22.52 -8.73 17.32
C ASP A 250 21.14 -9.34 17.59
N VAL A 251 20.10 -8.66 17.11
CA VAL A 251 18.72 -9.15 17.13
C VAL A 251 18.16 -9.16 15.72
N SER A 252 17.64 -10.29 15.28
CA SER A 252 17.01 -10.44 13.98
C SER A 252 15.49 -10.54 14.11
N ILE A 253 14.79 -9.79 13.27
CA ILE A 253 13.33 -9.69 13.26
C ILE A 253 12.84 -9.99 11.84
N ASP A 254 11.74 -10.73 11.69
CA ASP A 254 11.05 -10.89 10.43
C ASP A 254 10.58 -9.52 9.90
N GLY A 255 10.74 -9.27 8.60
CA GLY A 255 10.41 -7.98 8.00
C GLY A 255 8.93 -7.61 8.16
N SER A 256 8.02 -8.60 8.20
CA SER A 256 6.58 -8.34 8.42
C SER A 256 6.26 -8.04 9.89
N GLU A 257 6.92 -8.72 10.82
CA GLU A 257 6.76 -8.42 12.25
C GLU A 257 7.25 -7.01 12.57
N PHE A 258 8.43 -6.65 12.04
CA PHE A 258 8.96 -5.30 12.22
C PHE A 258 8.04 -4.23 11.65
N GLN A 259 7.55 -4.39 10.42
CA GLN A 259 6.60 -3.47 9.82
C GLN A 259 5.34 -3.30 10.69
N THR A 260 4.82 -4.39 11.23
CA THR A 260 3.63 -4.38 12.10
C THR A 260 3.88 -3.54 13.35
N VAL A 261 4.95 -3.84 14.07
CA VAL A 261 5.25 -3.14 15.33
C VAL A 261 5.70 -1.69 15.11
N PHE A 262 6.47 -1.45 14.05
CA PHE A 262 6.81 -0.10 13.62
C PHE A 262 5.56 0.75 13.41
N ASN A 263 4.58 0.24 12.67
CA ASN A 263 3.34 0.96 12.39
C ASN A 263 2.44 1.16 13.63
N LEU A 264 2.60 0.32 14.66
CA LEU A 264 1.92 0.50 15.93
C LEU A 264 2.60 1.54 16.81
N ARG A 265 3.93 1.49 16.93
CA ARG A 265 4.67 2.23 17.97
C ARG A 265 5.40 3.47 17.49
N ALA A 266 5.74 3.57 16.19
CA ALA A 266 6.58 4.66 15.68
C ALA A 266 6.02 6.04 16.02
N PRO A 267 6.87 6.98 16.49
CA PRO A 267 6.43 8.30 16.92
C PRO A 267 5.79 9.07 15.77
N GLY A 268 4.74 9.82 16.06
CA GLY A 268 4.01 10.60 15.06
C GLY A 268 3.27 9.75 14.02
N TYR A 269 3.03 8.47 14.31
CA TYR A 269 2.45 7.53 13.36
C TYR A 269 3.17 7.50 12.01
N ILE A 270 4.50 7.63 12.00
CA ILE A 270 5.28 7.29 10.82
C ILE A 270 4.96 5.83 10.48
N ALA A 271 4.71 5.54 9.21
CA ALA A 271 4.28 4.20 8.82
C ALA A 271 5.01 3.70 7.58
N ILE A 272 5.40 2.45 7.62
CA ILE A 272 5.90 1.70 6.46
C ILE A 272 4.68 1.14 5.73
N LYS A 273 4.39 1.65 4.53
CA LYS A 273 3.18 1.33 3.77
C LYS A 273 3.33 0.17 2.80
N SER A 274 4.55 -0.30 2.58
CA SER A 274 4.86 -1.38 1.67
C SER A 274 5.72 -2.43 2.36
N ARG A 275 5.67 -3.67 1.88
CA ARG A 275 6.62 -4.72 2.27
C ARG A 275 7.99 -4.58 1.60
N LEU A 276 8.09 -3.65 0.67
CA LEU A 276 9.31 -3.25 -0.01
C LEU A 276 9.87 -2.06 0.74
N TYR A 277 10.69 -2.29 1.72
CA TYR A 277 11.34 -1.24 2.49
C TYR A 277 12.75 -1.66 2.88
N GLU A 278 13.58 -0.68 3.05
CA GLU A 278 14.93 -0.80 3.55
C GLU A 278 15.08 0.13 4.76
N LEU A 279 15.89 -0.26 5.70
CA LEU A 279 16.34 0.57 6.80
C LEU A 279 17.83 0.77 6.64
N LYS A 280 18.27 2.01 6.81
CA LYS A 280 19.67 2.38 6.75
C LYS A 280 19.98 3.33 7.87
N ARG A 281 21.13 3.13 8.50
CA ARG A 281 21.70 4.11 9.41
C ARG A 281 22.55 5.09 8.62
N GLU A 282 22.37 6.40 8.88
CA GLU A 282 23.24 7.46 8.43
C GLU A 282 24.21 7.91 9.54
#